data_1858d870ba2e5e0e73bdbd73d172df8b
#
_entry.id   1858d870ba2e5e0e73bdbd73d172df8b
#
_cell.length_a   1.000
_cell.length_b   1.000
_cell.length_c   1.000
_cell.angle_alpha   90.00
_cell.angle_beta   90.00
_cell.angle_gamma   90.00
#
_symmetry.space_group_name_H-M   'P 1'
#
loop_
_entity.id
_entity.type
_entity.pdbx_description
1 polymer ?
#
loop_
_entity_poly.entity_id
_entity_poly.type
_entity_poly.pdbx_seq_one_letter_code
_entity_poly.pdbx_strand_id
1 'polypeptide(L)'
;KYKGEFVRVLDYCKKHVKDVSPKGFTVNPILSDFGSMSGVNTRPRDNIHQGIDIIGKKNQSIIAIADGKVLETTIEDCWGATLVVDHGKALDGKNLITIYGHVGEFMVKENDLVKRGQLIAKLPEKIKYRCMARVRHLHLQIGQEYCEKEEKNNWGCKYFIKDFYRSLNPHEYWTNGKNNISCFEKNKSYKTGSITFPFSCKKI
;
A
#
# COMPACT_ATOMS: atom_id res chain seq x y z
N LYS A 1 -21.12 10.61 0.96
CA LYS A 1 -22.45 10.34 1.53
C LYS A 1 -22.70 8.84 1.55
N TYR A 2 -23.28 8.33 2.60
CA TYR A 2 -23.77 6.97 2.70
C TYR A 2 -25.28 7.01 2.97
N LYS A 3 -26.08 6.29 2.15
CA LYS A 3 -27.55 6.33 2.20
C LYS A 3 -28.14 7.77 2.22
N GLY A 4 -27.53 8.69 1.48
CA GLY A 4 -27.95 10.08 1.42
C GLY A 4 -27.39 11.02 2.48
N GLU A 5 -26.80 10.50 3.54
CA GLU A 5 -26.26 11.27 4.66
C GLU A 5 -24.74 11.50 4.53
N PHE A 6 -24.26 12.60 5.13
CA PHE A 6 -22.82 12.81 5.28
C PHE A 6 -22.34 12.03 6.49
N VAL A 7 -21.45 11.03 6.26
CA VAL A 7 -20.74 10.31 7.30
C VAL A 7 -19.25 10.57 7.20
N ARG A 8 -18.56 10.63 8.34
CA ARG A 8 -17.10 10.68 8.36
C ARG A 8 -16.55 9.31 7.93
N VAL A 9 -15.42 9.30 7.22
CA VAL A 9 -14.80 8.06 6.75
C VAL A 9 -14.53 7.08 7.89
N LEU A 10 -14.09 7.58 9.05
CA LEU A 10 -13.86 6.75 10.24
C LEU A 10 -15.13 6.08 10.76
N ASP A 11 -16.27 6.77 10.73
CA ASP A 11 -17.54 6.22 11.17
C ASP A 11 -18.05 5.15 10.19
N TYR A 12 -17.82 5.38 8.88
CA TYR A 12 -18.07 4.38 7.85
C TYR A 12 -17.22 3.12 8.08
N CYS A 13 -15.92 3.27 8.32
CA CYS A 13 -15.01 2.16 8.57
C CYS A 13 -15.44 1.30 9.75
N LYS A 14 -15.87 1.91 10.87
CA LYS A 14 -16.35 1.17 12.04
C LYS A 14 -17.56 0.27 11.75
N LYS A 15 -18.40 0.67 10.78
CA LYS A 15 -19.65 -0.06 10.45
C LYS A 15 -19.51 -1.07 9.33
N HIS A 16 -18.56 -0.86 8.41
CA HIS A 16 -18.57 -1.54 7.12
C HIS A 16 -17.25 -2.23 6.76
N VAL A 17 -16.17 -1.93 7.47
CA VAL A 17 -14.87 -2.54 7.23
C VAL A 17 -14.61 -3.59 8.28
N LYS A 18 -14.32 -4.82 7.83
CA LYS A 18 -13.93 -5.91 8.73
C LYS A 18 -12.66 -5.52 9.48
N ASP A 19 -12.64 -5.72 10.79
CA ASP A 19 -11.42 -5.60 11.56
C ASP A 19 -10.47 -6.73 11.16
N VAL A 20 -9.34 -6.33 10.60
CA VAL A 20 -8.27 -7.23 10.17
C VAL A 20 -7.05 -7.16 11.08
N SER A 21 -7.23 -6.57 12.26
CA SER A 21 -6.14 -6.40 13.23
C SER A 21 -5.63 -7.74 13.74
N PRO A 22 -4.30 -7.95 13.77
CA PRO A 22 -3.74 -9.14 14.38
C PRO A 22 -3.89 -9.12 15.90
N LYS A 23 -3.86 -10.30 16.52
CA LYS A 23 -3.99 -10.44 17.98
C LYS A 23 -2.97 -9.54 18.71
N GLY A 24 -3.45 -8.73 19.65
CA GLY A 24 -2.63 -7.80 20.47
C GLY A 24 -2.27 -6.47 19.79
N PHE A 25 -2.82 -6.21 18.58
CA PHE A 25 -2.58 -4.96 17.87
C PHE A 25 -3.86 -4.42 17.25
N THR A 26 -3.86 -3.10 17.01
CA THR A 26 -4.80 -2.46 16.09
C THR A 26 -4.03 -1.91 14.90
N VAL A 27 -4.61 -2.04 13.70
CA VAL A 27 -4.05 -1.53 12.44
C VAL A 27 -4.98 -0.52 11.79
N ASN A 28 -4.45 0.24 10.85
CA ASN A 28 -5.26 1.11 10.02
C ASN A 28 -6.23 0.27 9.16
N PRO A 29 -7.51 0.67 9.01
CA PRO A 29 -8.48 -0.06 8.22
C PRO A 29 -8.10 -0.14 6.74
N ILE A 30 -8.37 -1.27 6.11
CA ILE A 30 -8.33 -1.44 4.67
C ILE A 30 -9.73 -1.10 4.13
N LEU A 31 -9.84 -0.05 3.32
CA LEU A 31 -11.13 0.43 2.79
C LEU A 31 -11.51 -0.19 1.45
N SER A 32 -10.52 -0.57 0.66
CA SER A 32 -10.71 -1.24 -0.61
C SER A 32 -9.65 -2.33 -0.72
N ASP A 33 -10.11 -3.56 -0.84
CA ASP A 33 -9.25 -4.73 -0.82
C ASP A 33 -8.78 -5.12 -2.22
N PHE A 34 -7.80 -6.02 -2.31
CA PHE A 34 -7.37 -6.64 -3.56
C PHE A 34 -8.54 -7.36 -4.24
N GLY A 35 -8.70 -7.14 -5.54
CA GLY A 35 -9.82 -7.69 -6.31
C GLY A 35 -11.15 -6.95 -6.14
N SER A 36 -11.21 -5.89 -5.35
CA SER A 36 -12.44 -5.13 -5.12
C SER A 36 -12.84 -4.33 -6.37
N MET A 37 -14.15 -4.32 -6.66
CA MET A 37 -14.78 -3.42 -7.63
C MET A 37 -15.32 -2.14 -6.97
N SER A 38 -15.05 -1.93 -5.68
CA SER A 38 -15.47 -0.75 -4.93
C SER A 38 -14.25 0.03 -4.46
N GLY A 39 -14.23 1.34 -4.73
CA GLY A 39 -13.14 2.23 -4.31
C GLY A 39 -13.25 2.63 -2.84
N VAL A 40 -12.23 3.31 -2.32
CA VAL A 40 -12.18 3.86 -0.95
C VAL A 40 -13.33 4.81 -0.61
N ASN A 41 -13.94 5.41 -1.61
CA ASN A 41 -15.10 6.29 -1.50
C ASN A 41 -16.43 5.56 -1.75
N THR A 42 -16.42 4.23 -1.79
CA THR A 42 -17.57 3.35 -2.06
C THR A 42 -18.17 3.45 -3.46
N ARG A 43 -17.55 4.19 -4.37
CA ARG A 43 -17.98 4.24 -5.77
C ARG A 43 -17.45 3.02 -6.53
N PRO A 44 -18.19 2.54 -7.55
CA PRO A 44 -17.69 1.50 -8.44
C PRO A 44 -16.36 1.92 -9.06
N ARG A 45 -15.48 0.95 -9.28
CA ARG A 45 -14.24 1.10 -10.04
C ARG A 45 -14.47 0.69 -11.50
N ASP A 46 -13.73 1.34 -12.39
CA ASP A 46 -13.70 0.93 -13.81
C ASP A 46 -12.85 -0.33 -14.03
N ASN A 47 -11.91 -0.58 -13.12
CA ASN A 47 -11.01 -1.73 -13.16
C ASN A 47 -10.93 -2.41 -11.80
N ILE A 48 -10.69 -3.73 -11.81
CA ILE A 48 -10.45 -4.53 -10.61
C ILE A 48 -9.26 -3.95 -9.83
N HIS A 49 -9.40 -3.81 -8.50
CA HIS A 49 -8.38 -3.24 -7.64
C HIS A 49 -7.16 -4.15 -7.52
N GLN A 50 -5.99 -3.66 -7.90
CA GLN A 50 -4.75 -4.42 -7.99
C GLN A 50 -3.89 -4.36 -6.72
N GLY A 51 -4.38 -3.72 -5.67
CA GLY A 51 -3.69 -3.55 -4.39
C GLY A 51 -4.66 -3.50 -3.23
N ILE A 52 -4.21 -2.94 -2.11
CA ILE A 52 -5.05 -2.64 -0.96
C ILE A 52 -4.95 -1.15 -0.64
N ASP A 53 -6.09 -0.52 -0.32
CA ASP A 53 -6.16 0.88 0.07
C ASP A 53 -6.33 0.99 1.58
N ILE A 54 -5.30 1.48 2.25
CA ILE A 54 -5.22 1.55 3.70
C ILE A 54 -5.41 3.00 4.15
N ILE A 55 -6.49 3.31 4.87
CA ILE A 55 -6.74 4.66 5.36
C ILE A 55 -5.66 5.10 6.34
N GLY A 56 -5.30 6.38 6.28
CA GLY A 56 -4.33 6.94 7.21
C GLY A 56 -4.58 8.40 7.57
N LYS A 57 -3.80 8.89 8.52
CA LYS A 57 -3.85 10.27 9.01
C LYS A 57 -2.91 11.17 8.20
N LYS A 58 -3.14 12.49 8.29
CA LYS A 58 -2.21 13.51 7.81
C LYS A 58 -0.79 13.24 8.34
N ASN A 59 0.19 13.27 7.44
CA ASN A 59 1.61 13.07 7.74
C ASN A 59 1.93 11.73 8.47
N GLN A 60 1.04 10.74 8.38
CA GLN A 60 1.31 9.43 8.96
C GLN A 60 2.49 8.77 8.27
N SER A 61 3.44 8.28 9.07
CA SER A 61 4.64 7.58 8.61
C SER A 61 4.29 6.28 7.91
N ILE A 62 4.89 6.06 6.74
CA ILE A 62 4.84 4.83 5.96
C ILE A 62 6.18 4.14 6.11
N ILE A 63 6.17 2.87 6.46
CA ILE A 63 7.38 2.06 6.68
C ILE A 63 7.51 0.98 5.60
N ALA A 64 8.76 0.63 5.27
CA ALA A 64 9.04 -0.45 4.33
C ALA A 64 8.50 -1.79 4.83
N ILE A 65 7.77 -2.50 3.99
CA ILE A 65 7.13 -3.79 4.31
C ILE A 65 8.11 -4.95 4.40
N ALA A 66 9.29 -4.81 3.78
CA ALA A 66 10.40 -5.74 3.80
C ALA A 66 11.71 -5.00 3.50
N ASP A 67 12.87 -5.67 3.62
CA ASP A 67 14.13 -5.16 3.10
C ASP A 67 14.02 -4.98 1.57
N GLY A 68 14.72 -4.01 1.00
CA GLY A 68 14.63 -3.80 -0.45
C GLY A 68 15.51 -2.67 -0.97
N LYS A 69 15.34 -2.40 -2.26
CA LYS A 69 16.00 -1.30 -2.97
C LYS A 69 14.94 -0.40 -3.60
N VAL A 70 15.07 0.91 -3.40
CA VAL A 70 14.21 1.90 -4.07
C VAL A 70 14.55 1.95 -5.55
N LEU A 71 13.55 1.68 -6.39
CA LEU A 71 13.68 1.73 -7.85
C LEU A 71 13.30 3.10 -8.40
N GLU A 72 12.26 3.73 -7.82
CA GLU A 72 11.72 4.97 -8.36
C GLU A 72 11.04 5.81 -7.27
N THR A 73 11.17 7.14 -7.39
CA THR A 73 10.38 8.14 -6.68
C THR A 73 9.82 9.10 -7.73
N THR A 74 8.51 9.10 -7.92
CA THR A 74 7.87 9.90 -8.97
C THR A 74 6.65 10.66 -8.44
N ILE A 75 6.29 11.75 -9.12
CA ILE A 75 5.07 12.50 -8.86
C ILE A 75 4.34 12.67 -10.17
N GLU A 76 3.10 12.20 -10.23
CA GLU A 76 2.26 12.38 -11.40
C GLU A 76 0.87 12.96 -11.03
N ASP A 77 0.18 13.51 -12.01
CA ASP A 77 -0.98 14.38 -11.78
C ASP A 77 -2.18 13.68 -11.16
N CYS A 78 -2.39 12.40 -11.46
CA CYS A 78 -3.55 11.68 -10.96
C CYS A 78 -3.27 10.94 -9.65
N TRP A 79 -2.19 10.18 -9.64
CA TRP A 79 -1.78 9.34 -8.51
C TRP A 79 -1.04 10.09 -7.42
N GLY A 80 -0.37 11.18 -7.79
CA GLY A 80 0.49 11.93 -6.89
C GLY A 80 1.84 11.27 -6.70
N ALA A 81 2.44 11.51 -5.55
CA ALA A 81 3.74 10.93 -5.24
C ALA A 81 3.63 9.41 -5.05
N THR A 82 4.53 8.70 -5.70
CA THR A 82 4.58 7.24 -5.75
C THR A 82 6.01 6.77 -5.57
N LEU A 83 6.19 5.77 -4.71
CA LEU A 83 7.47 5.14 -4.40
C LEU A 83 7.41 3.68 -4.84
N VAL A 84 8.41 3.24 -5.62
CA VAL A 84 8.55 1.84 -6.05
C VAL A 84 9.76 1.22 -5.37
N VAL A 85 9.57 0.07 -4.75
CA VAL A 85 10.63 -0.66 -4.04
C VAL A 85 10.66 -2.12 -4.50
N ASP A 86 11.83 -2.59 -4.89
CA ASP A 86 12.09 -4.01 -5.12
C ASP A 86 12.50 -4.67 -3.79
N HIS A 87 11.67 -5.58 -3.30
CA HIS A 87 11.91 -6.37 -2.10
C HIS A 87 12.48 -7.77 -2.39
N GLY A 88 12.93 -8.02 -3.62
CA GLY A 88 13.48 -9.29 -4.04
C GLY A 88 12.40 -10.37 -4.25
N LYS A 89 12.70 -11.59 -3.85
CA LYS A 89 11.84 -12.75 -4.07
C LYS A 89 10.91 -13.02 -2.90
N ALA A 90 9.66 -13.31 -3.23
CA ALA A 90 8.66 -13.86 -2.32
C ALA A 90 8.95 -15.31 -1.97
N LEU A 91 8.21 -15.86 -1.00
CA LEU A 91 8.31 -17.26 -0.57
C LEU A 91 8.00 -18.27 -1.68
N ASP A 92 7.18 -17.88 -2.65
CA ASP A 92 6.81 -18.68 -3.82
C ASP A 92 7.71 -18.42 -5.04
N GLY A 93 8.80 -17.67 -4.87
CA GLY A 93 9.79 -17.36 -5.90
C GLY A 93 9.43 -16.21 -6.84
N LYS A 94 8.24 -15.63 -6.72
CA LYS A 94 7.83 -14.46 -7.51
C LYS A 94 8.59 -13.21 -7.04
N ASN A 95 8.71 -12.21 -7.90
CA ASN A 95 9.27 -10.92 -7.48
C ASN A 95 8.26 -10.17 -6.61
N LEU A 96 8.75 -9.45 -5.60
CA LEU A 96 7.98 -8.54 -4.76
C LEU A 96 8.37 -7.10 -5.09
N ILE A 97 7.83 -6.56 -6.17
CA ILE A 97 8.01 -5.15 -6.52
C ILE A 97 6.79 -4.40 -6.03
N THR A 98 6.99 -3.50 -5.07
CA THR A 98 5.88 -2.85 -4.37
C THR A 98 5.77 -1.39 -4.77
N ILE A 99 4.55 -0.98 -5.09
CA ILE A 99 4.15 0.41 -5.26
C ILE A 99 3.51 0.91 -3.97
N TYR A 100 4.06 1.98 -3.43
CA TYR A 100 3.48 2.78 -2.36
C TYR A 100 2.90 4.04 -3.01
N GLY A 101 1.62 3.98 -3.37
CA GLY A 101 0.93 5.05 -4.07
C GLY A 101 0.30 6.08 -3.14
N HIS A 102 0.05 7.28 -3.66
CA HIS A 102 -0.58 8.40 -2.96
C HIS A 102 0.18 8.89 -1.73
N VAL A 103 1.51 8.74 -1.72
CA VAL A 103 2.35 9.30 -0.66
C VAL A 103 2.44 10.82 -0.77
N GLY A 104 2.90 11.50 0.25
CA GLY A 104 3.01 12.96 0.29
C GLY A 104 4.44 13.45 0.29
N GLU A 105 5.30 12.77 1.02
CA GLU A 105 6.70 13.13 1.19
C GLU A 105 7.56 11.87 1.13
N PHE A 106 8.58 11.87 0.30
CA PHE A 106 9.60 10.82 0.28
C PHE A 106 10.62 11.05 1.39
N MET A 107 10.97 9.98 2.11
CA MET A 107 12.03 9.96 3.12
C MET A 107 13.26 9.19 2.63
N VAL A 108 13.21 8.71 1.40
CA VAL A 108 14.26 7.98 0.69
C VAL A 108 14.29 8.44 -0.77
N LYS A 109 15.36 8.11 -1.48
CA LYS A 109 15.56 8.41 -2.90
C LYS A 109 15.88 7.15 -3.68
N GLU A 110 15.84 7.24 -4.99
CA GLU A 110 16.24 6.18 -5.90
C GLU A 110 17.62 5.61 -5.56
N ASN A 111 17.73 4.30 -5.67
CA ASN A 111 18.90 3.48 -5.34
C ASN A 111 19.19 3.31 -3.84
N ASP A 112 18.44 3.95 -2.93
CA ASP A 112 18.60 3.69 -1.50
C ASP A 112 18.23 2.25 -1.17
N LEU A 113 19.02 1.62 -0.29
CA LEU A 113 18.67 0.37 0.35
C LEU A 113 17.80 0.66 1.58
N VAL A 114 16.69 -0.02 1.69
CA VAL A 114 15.76 0.14 2.82
C VAL A 114 15.66 -1.15 3.63
N LYS A 115 15.44 -0.99 4.92
CA LYS A 115 15.18 -2.10 5.85
C LYS A 115 13.71 -2.17 6.21
N ARG A 116 13.19 -3.36 6.43
CA ARG A 116 11.84 -3.58 6.97
C ARG A 116 11.61 -2.69 8.18
N GLY A 117 10.48 -1.99 8.21
CA GLY A 117 10.14 -1.07 9.29
C GLY A 117 10.84 0.30 9.23
N GLN A 118 11.75 0.53 8.28
CA GLN A 118 12.36 1.84 8.05
C GLN A 118 11.30 2.81 7.52
N LEU A 119 11.32 4.06 8.02
CA LEU A 119 10.52 5.15 7.47
C LEU A 119 10.96 5.45 6.03
N ILE A 120 10.04 5.33 5.08
CA ILE A 120 10.32 5.53 3.64
C ILE A 120 9.51 6.67 3.03
N ALA A 121 8.35 6.98 3.59
CA ALA A 121 7.50 8.07 3.12
C ALA A 121 6.52 8.50 4.22
N LYS A 122 5.75 9.56 3.96
CA LYS A 122 4.60 9.97 4.78
C LYS A 122 3.37 10.14 3.91
N LEU A 123 2.18 9.92 4.47
CA LEU A 123 0.93 10.29 3.81
C LEU A 123 0.83 11.81 3.63
N PRO A 124 0.16 12.31 2.57
CA PRO A 124 0.12 13.72 2.27
C PRO A 124 -0.63 14.52 3.34
N GLU A 125 -0.16 15.74 3.56
CA GLU A 125 -0.87 16.70 4.40
C GLU A 125 -2.21 17.11 3.79
N LYS A 126 -2.23 17.37 2.49
CA LYS A 126 -3.42 17.76 1.72
C LYS A 126 -3.72 16.72 0.65
N ILE A 127 -4.98 16.42 0.43
CA ILE A 127 -5.43 15.55 -0.65
C ILE A 127 -5.56 16.42 -1.91
N LYS A 128 -4.55 16.35 -2.79
CA LYS A 128 -4.47 17.20 -3.98
C LYS A 128 -4.86 16.48 -5.26
N TYR A 129 -4.56 15.17 -5.32
CA TYR A 129 -4.60 14.43 -6.57
C TYR A 129 -5.96 13.76 -6.78
N ARG A 130 -6.39 13.74 -8.03
CA ARG A 130 -7.74 13.28 -8.41
C ARG A 130 -7.96 11.81 -8.09
N CYS A 131 -6.96 10.96 -8.33
CA CYS A 131 -7.05 9.52 -8.12
C CYS A 131 -7.07 9.09 -6.64
N MET A 132 -6.83 10.02 -5.72
CA MET A 132 -6.99 9.78 -4.28
C MET A 132 -8.46 9.74 -3.81
N ALA A 133 -9.42 9.90 -4.70
CA ALA A 133 -10.85 9.84 -4.42
C ALA A 133 -11.30 10.72 -3.21
N ARG A 134 -10.54 11.77 -2.89
CA ARG A 134 -10.70 12.67 -1.74
C ARG A 134 -10.63 11.97 -0.37
N VAL A 135 -10.04 10.80 -0.33
CA VAL A 135 -9.79 10.04 0.90
C VAL A 135 -8.28 9.88 1.07
N ARG A 136 -7.73 10.19 2.25
CA ARG A 136 -6.32 9.98 2.52
C ARG A 136 -6.08 8.52 2.83
N HIS A 137 -5.33 7.87 1.96
CA HIS A 137 -4.98 6.47 2.07
C HIS A 137 -3.62 6.20 1.44
N LEU A 138 -3.03 5.10 1.80
CA LEU A 138 -1.93 4.48 1.08
C LEU A 138 -2.54 3.44 0.13
N HIS A 139 -2.24 3.51 -1.15
CA HIS A 139 -2.43 2.40 -2.07
C HIS A 139 -1.17 1.54 -2.05
N LEU A 140 -1.28 0.31 -1.58
CA LEU A 140 -0.20 -0.67 -1.55
C LEU A 140 -0.46 -1.75 -2.59
N GLN A 141 0.35 -1.78 -3.63
CA GLN A 141 0.25 -2.76 -4.71
C GLN A 141 1.55 -3.54 -4.85
N ILE A 142 1.46 -4.84 -5.10
CA ILE A 142 2.60 -5.69 -5.37
C ILE A 142 2.48 -6.22 -6.80
N GLY A 143 3.54 -6.06 -7.59
CA GLY A 143 3.69 -6.62 -8.92
C GLY A 143 4.91 -7.51 -9.02
N GLN A 144 5.03 -8.19 -10.16
CA GLN A 144 6.12 -9.14 -10.42
C GLN A 144 7.21 -8.56 -11.33
N GLU A 145 6.92 -7.45 -11.98
CA GLU A 145 7.81 -6.86 -12.99
C GLU A 145 7.90 -5.35 -12.78
N TYR A 146 9.08 -4.81 -13.05
CA TYR A 146 9.34 -3.39 -13.15
C TYR A 146 9.85 -3.09 -14.54
N CYS A 147 9.21 -2.17 -15.23
CA CYS A 147 9.60 -1.78 -16.57
C CYS A 147 10.54 -0.59 -16.48
N GLU A 148 11.82 -0.82 -16.63
CA GLU A 148 12.76 0.27 -16.90
C GLU A 148 12.46 0.82 -18.30
N LYS A 149 11.91 2.01 -18.35
CA LYS A 149 11.66 2.75 -19.57
C LYS A 149 12.41 4.06 -19.54
N GLU A 150 12.70 4.59 -20.72
CA GLU A 150 13.23 5.93 -20.90
C GLU A 150 12.25 7.03 -20.42
N GLU A 151 10.96 6.68 -20.29
CA GLU A 151 9.91 7.60 -19.84
C GLU A 151 9.82 7.64 -18.32
N LYS A 152 9.60 8.82 -17.77
CA LYS A 152 9.19 9.01 -16.38
C LYS A 152 7.88 8.24 -16.12
N ASN A 153 7.74 7.59 -14.97
CA ASN A 153 6.60 6.75 -14.58
C ASN A 153 6.67 5.29 -15.02
N ASN A 154 7.78 4.64 -14.76
CA ASN A 154 7.98 3.21 -15.06
C ASN A 154 7.02 2.27 -14.32
N TRP A 155 6.58 2.63 -13.12
CA TRP A 155 5.55 1.91 -12.36
C TRP A 155 4.21 1.82 -13.09
N GLY A 156 3.92 2.77 -14.00
CA GLY A 156 2.73 2.80 -14.84
C GLY A 156 2.81 1.92 -16.08
N CYS A 157 3.79 1.05 -16.21
CA CYS A 157 3.84 0.15 -17.34
C CYS A 157 2.61 -0.78 -17.36
N LYS A 158 2.26 -1.27 -18.56
CA LYS A 158 1.02 -2.04 -18.80
C LYS A 158 0.77 -3.16 -17.80
N TYR A 159 1.83 -3.80 -17.32
CA TYR A 159 1.75 -4.96 -16.45
C TYR A 159 1.33 -4.63 -15.03
N PHE A 160 1.63 -3.43 -14.56
CA PHE A 160 1.25 -2.99 -13.22
C PHE A 160 -0.19 -2.48 -13.13
N ILE A 161 -0.63 -1.70 -14.11
CA ILE A 161 -1.90 -0.96 -14.02
C ILE A 161 -3.02 -1.66 -14.78
N LYS A 162 -2.73 -2.31 -15.92
CA LYS A 162 -3.77 -2.84 -16.81
C LYS A 162 -4.00 -4.33 -16.70
N ASP A 163 -3.06 -5.08 -16.14
CA ASP A 163 -3.16 -6.52 -16.03
C ASP A 163 -3.27 -6.96 -14.57
N PHE A 164 -4.49 -7.13 -14.12
CA PHE A 164 -4.80 -7.63 -12.77
C PHE A 164 -4.07 -8.93 -12.44
N TYR A 165 -3.93 -9.83 -13.40
CA TYR A 165 -3.31 -11.15 -13.18
C TYR A 165 -1.81 -11.10 -12.94
N ARG A 166 -1.15 -9.98 -13.22
CA ARG A 166 0.27 -9.76 -12.90
C ARG A 166 0.48 -9.08 -11.55
N SER A 167 -0.58 -8.58 -10.95
CA SER A 167 -0.56 -8.09 -9.57
C SER A 167 -0.67 -9.24 -8.59
N LEU A 168 0.00 -9.12 -7.46
CA LEU A 168 -0.03 -10.10 -6.39
C LEU A 168 -0.90 -9.62 -5.25
N ASN A 169 -1.73 -10.52 -4.72
CA ASN A 169 -2.54 -10.21 -3.56
C ASN A 169 -1.64 -10.06 -2.31
N PRO A 170 -1.54 -8.87 -1.69
CA PRO A 170 -0.70 -8.67 -0.51
C PRO A 170 -1.02 -9.64 0.64
N HIS A 171 -2.27 -10.11 0.72
CA HIS A 171 -2.70 -11.01 1.79
C HIS A 171 -2.09 -12.41 1.72
N GLU A 172 -1.46 -12.78 0.61
CA GLU A 172 -0.75 -14.06 0.48
C GLU A 172 0.64 -14.05 1.15
N TYR A 173 1.20 -12.85 1.43
CA TYR A 173 2.62 -12.69 1.78
C TYR A 173 2.89 -12.21 3.20
N TRP A 174 1.86 -12.05 4.04
CA TRP A 174 2.07 -11.64 5.44
C TRP A 174 2.99 -12.61 6.17
N THR A 175 3.89 -12.08 7.01
CA THR A 175 4.86 -12.92 7.73
C THR A 175 4.20 -13.92 8.70
N ASN A 176 2.99 -13.64 9.19
CA ASN A 176 2.20 -14.57 10.03
C ASN A 176 1.37 -15.57 9.20
N GLY A 177 1.58 -15.61 7.88
CA GLY A 177 0.87 -16.48 6.95
C GLY A 177 -0.28 -15.77 6.23
N LYS A 178 -0.83 -16.48 5.25
CA LYS A 178 -1.91 -16.01 4.38
C LYS A 178 -3.09 -15.43 5.18
N ASN A 179 -3.56 -14.25 4.76
CA ASN A 179 -4.67 -13.51 5.38
C ASN A 179 -4.45 -13.07 6.84
N ASN A 180 -3.22 -13.22 7.39
CA ASN A 180 -2.88 -12.82 8.75
C ASN A 180 -1.97 -11.60 8.73
N ILE A 181 -2.57 -10.41 8.71
CA ILE A 181 -1.81 -9.14 8.74
C ILE A 181 -0.78 -9.20 9.85
N SER A 182 0.43 -8.78 9.53
CA SER A 182 1.59 -8.87 10.42
C SER A 182 2.18 -7.50 10.68
N CYS A 183 2.24 -7.12 11.94
CA CYS A 183 2.86 -5.86 12.36
C CYS A 183 4.39 -5.98 12.39
N PHE A 184 5.07 -4.89 12.06
CA PHE A 184 6.50 -4.79 12.29
C PHE A 184 6.81 -4.59 13.78
N GLU A 185 7.73 -5.37 14.32
CA GLU A 185 8.28 -5.28 15.67
C GLU A 185 9.82 -5.26 15.61
N LYS A 186 10.45 -4.24 16.16
CA LYS A 186 11.89 -3.94 15.98
C LYS A 186 12.83 -5.11 16.29
N ASN A 187 12.49 -5.94 17.26
CA ASN A 187 13.37 -7.02 17.76
C ASN A 187 12.94 -8.41 17.28
N LYS A 188 12.08 -8.48 16.27
CA LYS A 188 11.58 -9.73 15.72
C LYS A 188 12.30 -10.07 14.42
N SER A 189 12.68 -11.34 14.28
CA SER A 189 13.16 -11.87 13.00
C SER A 189 11.99 -12.16 12.08
N TYR A 190 12.18 -11.90 10.79
CA TYR A 190 11.16 -12.07 9.77
C TYR A 190 11.67 -12.96 8.65
N LYS A 191 10.80 -13.83 8.17
CA LYS A 191 11.12 -14.68 7.03
C LYS A 191 11.32 -13.83 5.78
N THR A 192 12.44 -14.05 5.07
CA THR A 192 12.70 -13.42 3.77
C THR A 192 11.56 -13.76 2.80
N GLY A 193 11.19 -12.82 1.93
CA GLY A 193 10.09 -13.01 0.98
C GLY A 193 8.69 -12.88 1.58
N SER A 194 8.58 -12.46 2.84
CA SER A 194 7.32 -12.10 3.50
C SER A 194 7.23 -10.60 3.76
N ILE A 195 6.04 -10.10 4.02
CA ILE A 195 5.78 -8.66 4.23
C ILE A 195 5.17 -8.37 5.60
N THR A 196 5.37 -7.15 6.09
CA THR A 196 4.70 -6.58 7.26
C THR A 196 3.81 -5.40 6.86
N PHE A 197 2.91 -4.99 7.73
CA PHE A 197 2.00 -3.88 7.50
C PHE A 197 2.77 -2.56 7.30
N PRO A 198 2.39 -1.69 6.35
CA PRO A 198 3.16 -0.51 5.96
C PRO A 198 3.03 0.68 6.93
N PHE A 199 2.29 0.51 8.02
CA PHE A 199 2.19 1.50 9.10
C PHE A 199 2.56 0.86 10.44
N SER A 200 3.02 1.69 11.39
CA SER A 200 3.20 1.23 12.77
C SER A 200 1.86 0.81 13.36
N CYS A 201 1.79 -0.41 13.84
CA CYS A 201 0.63 -0.92 14.55
C CYS A 201 0.59 -0.39 15.99
N LYS A 202 -0.60 -0.21 16.53
CA LYS A 202 -0.78 0.16 17.94
C LYS A 202 -0.98 -1.11 18.76
N LYS A 203 -0.17 -1.34 19.80
CA LYS A 203 -0.42 -2.40 20.79
C LYS A 203 -1.68 -2.10 21.59
N ILE A 204 -2.46 -3.16 21.86
CA ILE A 204 -3.66 -3.10 22.70
C ILE A 204 -3.27 -3.39 24.14
#